data_8e3dcb1cdb179900239fb86d73a189f0
#
_entry.id   8e3dcb1cdb179900239fb86d73a189f0
#
_cell.length_a   1.000
_cell.length_b   1.000
_cell.length_c   1.000
_cell.angle_alpha   90.00
_cell.angle_beta   90.00
_cell.angle_gamma   90.00
#
_symmetry.space_group_name_H-M   'P 1'
#
loop_
_entity.id
_entity.type
_entity.pdbx_description
1 polymer ?
#
loop_
_entity_poly.entity_id
_entity_poly.type
_entity_poly.pdbx_seq_one_letter_code
_entity_poly.pdbx_strand_id
1 'polypeptide(L)'
;MKKHWYILAVMTTVIFTSCNKDEEITEETNELKVLEYCPAPGQFINEGFNCQTMEEANAYAEQRFKQKNYVSLGSFGGYITVKMPKEIKNRKGYDFGIIGNPFDGSSEPGIVWVSEDANGNGKADDVWYELKGSDNPTRDYSVTYFRPDEIGDIPWEDSEGEKGVIKYLSQYHAQMYYPNWIEEDSYTLTGSMLEPRTVLEGGKWKNQSFGKGYADNWGSDMAKDDNGNYRYNQFDL
;
A
#
# COMPACT_ATOMS: atom_id res chain seq x y z
N MET A 1 -6.82 -0.79 29.17
CA MET A 1 -7.22 -0.19 27.88
C MET A 1 -6.41 -0.93 26.83
N LYS A 2 -7.07 -1.58 25.86
CA LYS A 2 -6.36 -2.26 24.77
C LYS A 2 -5.97 -1.20 23.74
N LYS A 3 -4.70 -1.13 23.39
CA LYS A 3 -4.17 -0.23 22.36
C LYS A 3 -4.29 -0.93 21.00
N HIS A 4 -4.91 -0.28 20.05
CA HIS A 4 -5.00 -0.75 18.67
C HIS A 4 -4.01 0.02 17.81
N TRP A 5 -3.36 -0.68 16.88
CA TRP A 5 -2.44 -0.10 15.92
C TRP A 5 -3.06 -0.12 14.53
N TYR A 6 -2.84 0.94 13.78
CA TYR A 6 -3.22 1.05 12.38
C TYR A 6 -1.96 1.15 11.53
N ILE A 7 -2.01 0.58 10.38
CA ILE A 7 -0.94 0.66 9.40
C ILE A 7 -1.49 1.28 8.13
N LEU A 8 -0.85 2.33 7.67
CA LEU A 8 -1.03 2.93 6.37
C LEU A 8 0.15 2.48 5.50
N ALA A 9 -0.12 1.64 4.52
CA ALA A 9 0.89 1.21 3.55
C ALA A 9 0.60 1.87 2.21
N VAL A 10 1.58 2.60 1.72
CA VAL A 10 1.58 3.17 0.38
C VAL A 10 2.35 2.22 -0.51
N MET A 11 1.65 1.49 -1.33
CA MET A 11 2.00 0.38 -2.24
C MET A 11 2.15 -1.01 -1.60
N THR A 12 1.39 -1.93 -2.18
CA THR A 12 1.39 -3.40 -2.14
C THR A 12 1.28 -4.14 -0.82
N THR A 13 0.35 -5.00 -0.83
CA THR A 13 -0.04 -6.19 -0.03
C THR A 13 0.50 -6.37 1.38
N VAL A 14 -0.43 -6.35 2.31
CA VAL A 14 -0.20 -6.64 3.73
C VAL A 14 -0.72 -8.03 4.09
N ILE A 15 0.16 -8.96 4.48
CA ILE A 15 -0.20 -10.17 5.22
C ILE A 15 0.65 -10.22 6.48
N PHE A 16 -0.01 -10.32 7.63
CA PHE A 16 0.67 -10.34 8.93
C PHE A 16 0.75 -11.76 9.47
N THR A 17 1.95 -12.19 9.82
CA THR A 17 2.14 -13.38 10.63
C THR A 17 2.61 -12.94 12.02
N SER A 18 1.75 -13.14 13.02
CA SER A 18 2.12 -13.04 14.43
C SER A 18 2.27 -14.45 15.00
N CYS A 19 3.47 -14.84 15.38
CA CYS A 19 3.69 -16.03 16.20
C CYS A 19 3.52 -15.68 17.66
N ASN A 20 2.47 -16.18 18.31
CA ASN A 20 2.45 -16.39 19.76
C ASN A 20 1.49 -17.51 20.15
N LYS A 21 1.94 -18.33 21.10
CA LYS A 21 1.17 -19.39 21.74
C LYS A 21 0.37 -18.82 22.92
N ASP A 22 -0.89 -19.26 22.97
CA ASP A 22 -1.82 -19.38 24.09
C ASP A 22 -2.09 -18.20 25.04
N GLU A 23 -3.26 -17.58 24.85
CA GLU A 23 -4.15 -17.09 25.92
C GLU A 23 -5.60 -17.09 25.41
N GLU A 24 -6.56 -17.56 26.23
CA GLU A 24 -7.99 -17.66 25.94
C GLU A 24 -8.61 -16.32 25.57
N ILE A 25 -9.38 -16.29 24.47
CA ILE A 25 -9.90 -15.10 23.82
C ILE A 25 -11.41 -15.07 23.93
N THR A 26 -11.94 -13.99 24.51
CA THR A 26 -13.31 -13.53 24.29
C THR A 26 -13.42 -13.00 22.85
N GLU A 27 -14.50 -13.36 22.15
CA GLU A 27 -14.79 -13.06 20.75
C GLU A 27 -14.86 -11.55 20.43
N GLU A 28 -13.73 -10.89 20.29
CA GLU A 28 -13.58 -9.75 19.38
C GLU A 28 -12.89 -10.29 18.13
N THR A 29 -13.43 -10.01 16.96
CA THR A 29 -12.96 -10.52 15.67
C THR A 29 -11.44 -10.27 15.54
N ASN A 30 -10.68 -11.34 15.67
CA ASN A 30 -9.22 -11.36 15.65
C ASN A 30 -8.72 -11.32 14.20
N GLU A 31 -9.42 -10.55 13.34
CA GLU A 31 -9.17 -10.44 11.92
C GLU A 31 -8.65 -9.04 11.58
N LEU A 32 -7.73 -8.97 10.63
CA LEU A 32 -7.32 -7.72 10.00
C LEU A 32 -8.55 -7.08 9.35
N LYS A 33 -8.74 -5.78 9.55
CA LYS A 33 -9.83 -5.01 8.95
C LYS A 33 -9.27 -3.91 8.07
N VAL A 34 -9.75 -3.79 6.85
CA VAL A 34 -9.48 -2.66 5.99
C VAL A 34 -10.42 -1.51 6.38
N LEU A 35 -9.83 -0.36 6.74
CA LEU A 35 -10.56 0.84 7.11
C LEU A 35 -10.77 1.75 5.91
N GLU A 36 -9.76 1.82 5.04
CA GLU A 36 -9.81 2.62 3.84
C GLU A 36 -8.87 2.04 2.77
N TYR A 37 -9.39 1.84 1.57
CA TYR A 37 -8.63 1.46 0.39
C TYR A 37 -8.79 2.54 -0.68
N CYS A 38 -7.81 3.42 -0.78
CA CYS A 38 -7.79 4.56 -1.68
C CYS A 38 -6.58 4.50 -2.63
N PRO A 39 -6.62 3.65 -3.67
CA PRO A 39 -5.53 3.57 -4.62
C PRO A 39 -5.49 4.80 -5.52
N ALA A 40 -4.30 5.14 -6.00
CA ALA A 40 -4.15 6.00 -7.17
C ALA A 40 -4.54 5.23 -8.44
N PRO A 41 -4.82 5.92 -9.57
CA PRO A 41 -5.06 5.25 -10.84
C PRO A 41 -3.89 4.37 -11.26
N GLY A 42 -4.18 3.24 -11.92
CA GLY A 42 -3.15 2.30 -12.36
C GLY A 42 -3.69 1.10 -13.11
N GLN A 43 -2.80 0.40 -13.79
CA GLN A 43 -3.15 -0.69 -14.71
C GLN A 43 -3.86 -1.89 -14.06
N PHE A 44 -3.74 -2.09 -12.75
CA PHE A 44 -4.39 -3.17 -12.01
C PHE A 44 -5.62 -2.71 -11.22
N ILE A 45 -5.99 -1.43 -11.32
CA ILE A 45 -7.20 -0.90 -10.69
C ILE A 45 -8.41 -1.33 -11.52
N ASN A 46 -9.49 -1.75 -10.85
CA ASN A 46 -10.69 -2.33 -11.45
C ASN A 46 -10.45 -3.64 -12.26
N GLU A 47 -9.26 -4.23 -12.20
CA GLU A 47 -8.96 -5.45 -12.93
C GLU A 47 -9.53 -6.68 -12.21
N GLY A 48 -10.52 -7.32 -12.84
CA GLY A 48 -11.16 -8.53 -12.29
C GLY A 48 -12.09 -8.28 -11.10
N PHE A 49 -12.39 -7.01 -10.79
CA PHE A 49 -13.37 -6.60 -9.78
C PHE A 49 -14.09 -5.31 -10.22
N ASN A 50 -15.25 -5.04 -9.63
CA ASN A 50 -16.06 -3.87 -9.98
C ASN A 50 -16.72 -3.29 -8.74
N CYS A 51 -15.95 -2.58 -7.93
CA CYS A 51 -16.46 -1.82 -6.79
C CYS A 51 -17.01 -0.48 -7.26
N GLN A 52 -18.16 -0.08 -6.69
CA GLN A 52 -18.82 1.19 -6.98
C GLN A 52 -18.85 2.11 -5.75
N THR A 53 -18.52 1.60 -4.58
CA THR A 53 -18.49 2.36 -3.33
C THR A 53 -17.21 2.07 -2.56
N MET A 54 -16.82 2.97 -1.67
CA MET A 54 -15.66 2.77 -0.77
C MET A 54 -15.85 1.55 0.12
N GLU A 55 -17.09 1.26 0.55
CA GLU A 55 -17.40 0.08 1.36
C GLU A 55 -17.10 -1.22 0.58
N GLU A 56 -17.53 -1.29 -0.68
CA GLU A 56 -17.25 -2.44 -1.55
C GLU A 56 -15.74 -2.58 -1.82
N ALA A 57 -15.03 -1.47 -2.03
CA ALA A 57 -13.58 -1.45 -2.24
C ALA A 57 -12.83 -1.93 -1.00
N ASN A 58 -13.22 -1.48 0.19
CA ASN A 58 -12.66 -1.94 1.46
C ASN A 58 -12.91 -3.45 1.68
N ALA A 59 -14.14 -3.91 1.42
CA ALA A 59 -14.50 -5.32 1.54
C ALA A 59 -13.72 -6.20 0.54
N TYR A 60 -13.55 -5.73 -0.70
CA TYR A 60 -12.70 -6.39 -1.70
C TYR A 60 -11.26 -6.54 -1.19
N ALA A 61 -10.65 -5.45 -0.74
CA ALA A 61 -9.27 -5.47 -0.26
C ALA A 61 -9.11 -6.40 0.96
N GLU A 62 -10.05 -6.38 1.90
CA GLU A 62 -10.07 -7.26 3.07
C GLU A 62 -10.20 -8.74 2.66
N GLN A 63 -11.05 -9.06 1.68
CA GLN A 63 -11.18 -10.41 1.13
C GLN A 63 -9.88 -10.87 0.46
N ARG A 64 -9.19 -9.98 -0.29
CA ARG A 64 -7.88 -10.28 -0.89
C ARG A 64 -6.87 -10.67 0.19
N PHE A 65 -6.79 -9.93 1.29
CA PHE A 65 -5.89 -10.26 2.39
C PHE A 65 -6.22 -11.60 3.07
N LYS A 66 -7.50 -11.90 3.30
CA LYS A 66 -7.94 -13.21 3.82
C LYS A 66 -7.50 -14.37 2.91
N GLN A 67 -7.49 -14.13 1.61
CA GLN A 67 -7.02 -15.09 0.59
C GLN A 67 -5.50 -15.10 0.40
N LYS A 68 -4.75 -14.28 1.15
CA LYS A 68 -3.31 -14.07 0.97
C LYS A 68 -2.94 -13.59 -0.44
N ASN A 69 -3.76 -12.71 -0.98
CA ASN A 69 -3.59 -12.09 -2.29
C ASN A 69 -3.25 -10.60 -2.17
N TYR A 70 -2.71 -10.05 -3.25
CA TYR A 70 -2.33 -8.64 -3.36
C TYR A 70 -3.53 -7.74 -3.67
N VAL A 71 -3.41 -6.47 -3.29
CA VAL A 71 -4.18 -5.36 -3.82
C VAL A 71 -3.22 -4.37 -4.47
N SER A 72 -3.61 -3.75 -5.55
CA SER A 72 -2.81 -2.70 -6.18
C SER A 72 -3.13 -1.36 -5.53
N LEU A 73 -2.13 -0.59 -5.18
CA LEU A 73 -2.30 0.79 -4.72
C LEU A 73 -2.12 1.80 -5.87
N GLY A 74 -1.88 1.33 -7.09
CA GLY A 74 -1.76 2.17 -8.28
C GLY A 74 -0.48 2.99 -8.32
N SER A 75 -0.61 4.24 -8.76
CA SER A 75 0.50 5.18 -8.88
C SER A 75 0.81 5.89 -7.55
N PHE A 76 1.49 7.05 -7.60
CA PHE A 76 1.87 7.81 -6.41
C PHE A 76 0.68 8.16 -5.51
N GLY A 77 0.89 8.01 -4.21
CA GLY A 77 -0.03 8.43 -3.16
C GLY A 77 -1.17 7.46 -2.87
N GLY A 78 -1.37 6.42 -3.71
CA GLY A 78 -2.35 5.39 -3.40
C GLY A 78 -2.02 4.68 -2.09
N TYR A 79 -3.03 4.44 -1.25
CA TYR A 79 -2.82 3.91 0.10
C TYR A 79 -3.91 2.92 0.54
N ILE A 80 -3.58 2.19 1.57
CA ILE A 80 -4.53 1.35 2.30
C ILE A 80 -4.29 1.48 3.80
N THR A 81 -5.36 1.74 4.54
CA THR A 81 -5.35 1.79 6.01
C THR A 81 -5.94 0.51 6.57
N VAL A 82 -5.18 -0.17 7.42
CA VAL A 82 -5.61 -1.42 8.02
C VAL A 82 -5.55 -1.36 9.55
N LYS A 83 -6.58 -1.89 10.19
CA LYS A 83 -6.59 -2.14 11.64
C LYS A 83 -6.02 -3.52 11.88
N MET A 84 -4.96 -3.56 12.69
CA MET A 84 -4.32 -4.80 13.06
C MET A 84 -5.20 -5.63 14.00
N PRO A 85 -5.25 -6.96 13.84
CA PRO A 85 -6.05 -7.83 14.70
C PRO A 85 -5.54 -7.86 16.14
N LYS A 86 -4.26 -7.55 16.34
CA LYS A 86 -3.60 -7.54 17.65
C LYS A 86 -2.67 -6.35 17.76
N GLU A 87 -2.40 -5.92 19.00
CA GLU A 87 -1.35 -4.97 19.29
C GLU A 87 0.00 -5.46 18.75
N ILE A 88 0.70 -4.60 18.00
CA ILE A 88 2.09 -4.83 17.62
C ILE A 88 2.96 -4.27 18.75
N LYS A 89 3.82 -5.11 19.32
CA LYS A 89 4.72 -4.70 20.41
C LYS A 89 6.08 -4.38 19.85
N ASN A 90 6.58 -3.19 20.13
CA ASN A 90 7.97 -2.83 19.85
C ASN A 90 8.91 -3.74 20.66
N ARG A 91 9.75 -4.49 19.97
CA ARG A 91 10.71 -5.47 20.53
C ARG A 91 12.09 -5.22 19.94
N LYS A 92 13.08 -5.96 20.39
CA LYS A 92 14.38 -5.95 19.74
C LYS A 92 14.33 -6.66 18.40
N GLY A 93 14.56 -5.96 17.31
CA GLY A 93 14.51 -6.45 15.93
C GLY A 93 13.20 -6.10 15.25
N TYR A 94 12.84 -6.85 14.24
CA TYR A 94 11.63 -6.55 13.47
C TYR A 94 10.36 -7.03 14.18
N ASP A 95 9.31 -6.21 14.14
CA ASP A 95 8.05 -6.42 14.85
C ASP A 95 6.94 -6.97 13.93
N PHE A 96 6.98 -6.62 12.65
CA PHE A 96 6.02 -7.10 11.66
C PHE A 96 6.62 -7.15 10.25
N GLY A 97 5.88 -7.73 9.32
CA GLY A 97 6.26 -7.81 7.91
C GLY A 97 5.11 -7.49 6.98
N ILE A 98 5.43 -6.94 5.82
CA ILE A 98 4.49 -6.68 4.73
C ILE A 98 4.89 -7.54 3.54
N ILE A 99 3.94 -8.35 3.06
CA ILE A 99 4.16 -9.22 1.91
C ILE A 99 3.88 -8.44 0.63
N GLY A 100 4.88 -8.44 -0.25
CA GLY A 100 4.80 -7.93 -1.61
C GLY A 100 5.19 -9.01 -2.62
N ASN A 101 5.34 -8.60 -3.88
CA ASN A 101 5.85 -9.46 -4.95
C ASN A 101 7.12 -8.92 -5.63
N PRO A 102 8.04 -8.24 -4.90
CA PRO A 102 9.23 -7.67 -5.50
C PRO A 102 10.18 -8.76 -5.98
N PHE A 103 10.95 -8.44 -7.01
CA PHE A 103 12.09 -9.22 -7.47
C PHE A 103 13.18 -8.28 -8.00
N ASP A 104 14.36 -8.81 -8.28
CA ASP A 104 15.47 -7.99 -8.77
C ASP A 104 15.11 -7.26 -10.06
N GLY A 105 15.17 -5.92 -10.02
CA GLY A 105 14.77 -5.03 -11.11
C GLY A 105 13.26 -4.77 -11.21
N SER A 106 12.46 -5.20 -10.23
CA SER A 106 11.03 -4.91 -10.13
C SER A 106 10.66 -4.64 -8.66
N SER A 107 11.08 -3.48 -8.16
CA SER A 107 10.66 -2.95 -6.86
C SER A 107 9.62 -1.86 -7.08
N GLU A 108 8.53 -1.93 -6.33
CA GLU A 108 7.44 -0.96 -6.31
C GLU A 108 7.27 -0.42 -4.87
N PRO A 109 8.28 0.35 -4.38
CA PRO A 109 8.46 0.63 -2.96
C PRO A 109 7.32 1.45 -2.37
N GLY A 110 6.76 0.98 -1.27
CA GLY A 110 5.75 1.66 -0.47
C GLY A 110 6.29 2.15 0.87
N ILE A 111 6.02 3.41 1.20
CA ILE A 111 6.32 3.97 2.52
C ILE A 111 5.27 3.47 3.52
N VAL A 112 5.72 3.08 4.71
CA VAL A 112 4.86 2.53 5.75
C VAL A 112 4.71 3.52 6.89
N TRP A 113 3.46 3.73 7.30
CA TRP A 113 3.10 4.57 8.43
C TRP A 113 2.38 3.73 9.48
N VAL A 114 2.56 4.07 10.72
CA VAL A 114 1.89 3.43 11.86
C VAL A 114 1.22 4.47 12.74
N SER A 115 0.09 4.11 13.34
CA SER A 115 -0.62 4.92 14.31
C SER A 115 -1.09 4.06 15.47
N GLU A 116 -1.04 4.59 16.67
CA GLU A 116 -1.58 3.98 17.87
C GLU A 116 -2.95 4.62 18.18
N ASP A 117 -3.98 3.80 18.43
CA ASP A 117 -5.27 4.28 18.93
C ASP A 117 -5.09 4.78 20.38
N ALA A 118 -4.54 5.99 20.52
CA ALA A 118 -4.18 6.57 21.81
C ALA A 118 -5.41 7.02 22.61
N ASN A 119 -6.48 7.43 21.91
CA ASN A 119 -7.73 7.87 22.52
C ASN A 119 -8.72 6.71 22.77
N GLY A 120 -8.48 5.51 22.22
CA GLY A 120 -9.26 4.30 22.43
C GLY A 120 -10.63 4.30 21.74
N ASN A 121 -10.81 5.14 20.69
CA ASN A 121 -12.09 5.28 20.00
C ASN A 121 -12.27 4.27 18.84
N GLY A 122 -11.23 3.49 18.52
CA GLY A 122 -11.24 2.46 17.46
C GLY A 122 -11.14 3.01 16.04
N LYS A 123 -10.79 4.31 15.88
CA LYS A 123 -10.61 4.97 14.58
C LYS A 123 -9.14 5.26 14.32
N ALA A 124 -8.79 5.40 13.05
CA ALA A 124 -7.44 5.74 12.59
C ALA A 124 -7.26 7.27 12.49
N ASP A 125 -7.66 8.01 13.55
CA ASP A 125 -7.68 9.49 13.60
C ASP A 125 -6.62 10.07 14.55
N ASP A 126 -5.75 9.23 15.10
CA ASP A 126 -4.61 9.63 15.90
C ASP A 126 -3.38 9.98 15.06
N VAL A 127 -2.27 10.31 15.73
CA VAL A 127 -1.02 10.69 15.05
C VAL A 127 -0.42 9.52 14.28
N TRP A 128 -0.06 9.77 13.03
CA TRP A 128 0.64 8.82 12.17
C TRP A 128 2.16 9.07 12.19
N TYR A 129 2.93 8.00 12.25
CA TYR A 129 4.39 8.02 12.25
C TYR A 129 4.90 7.27 11.03
N GLU A 130 5.65 7.98 10.18
CA GLU A 130 6.36 7.36 9.05
C GLU A 130 7.51 6.51 9.57
N LEU A 131 7.54 5.23 9.20
CA LEU A 131 8.68 4.37 9.51
C LEU A 131 9.87 4.75 8.63
N LYS A 132 11.04 4.79 9.26
CA LYS A 132 12.25 5.27 8.60
C LYS A 132 12.79 4.26 7.60
N GLY A 133 12.80 4.66 6.32
CA GLY A 133 13.52 3.95 5.26
C GLY A 133 14.98 4.39 5.13
N SER A 134 15.68 3.77 4.18
CA SER A 134 17.09 4.06 3.87
C SER A 134 17.31 5.41 3.18
N ASP A 135 16.27 5.98 2.59
CA ASP A 135 16.34 7.21 1.78
C ASP A 135 15.55 8.35 2.42
N ASN A 136 15.72 9.55 1.88
CA ASN A 136 15.02 10.75 2.34
C ASN A 136 13.96 11.12 1.28
N PRO A 137 12.67 10.84 1.50
CA PRO A 137 11.63 11.20 0.56
C PRO A 137 11.37 12.72 0.56
N THR A 138 10.85 13.24 -0.56
CA THR A 138 10.23 14.57 -0.61
C THR A 138 8.91 14.51 0.13
N ARG A 139 8.75 15.34 1.17
CA ARG A 139 7.55 15.38 2.01
C ARG A 139 6.52 16.33 1.45
N ASP A 140 5.26 16.08 1.82
CA ASP A 140 4.13 16.92 1.43
C ASP A 140 3.96 17.05 -0.10
N TYR A 141 4.50 16.06 -0.84
CA TYR A 141 4.31 15.98 -2.28
C TYR A 141 2.89 15.49 -2.58
N SER A 142 2.25 16.11 -3.55
CA SER A 142 0.89 15.72 -3.92
C SER A 142 0.72 15.58 -5.43
N VAL A 143 -0.19 14.68 -5.83
CA VAL A 143 -0.58 14.49 -7.22
C VAL A 143 -2.10 14.49 -7.30
N THR A 144 -2.63 15.30 -8.23
CA THR A 144 -4.03 15.32 -8.59
C THR A 144 -4.23 14.50 -9.85
N TYR A 145 -5.10 13.52 -9.79
CA TYR A 145 -5.51 12.68 -10.91
C TYR A 145 -6.86 13.12 -11.44
N PHE A 146 -6.98 13.19 -12.76
CA PHE A 146 -8.21 13.62 -13.42
C PHE A 146 -8.89 12.43 -14.11
N ARG A 147 -10.19 12.29 -13.89
CA ARG A 147 -10.99 11.26 -14.56
C ARG A 147 -11.06 11.56 -16.06
N PRO A 148 -10.72 10.64 -16.95
CA PRO A 148 -10.93 10.83 -18.37
C PRO A 148 -12.41 10.63 -18.74
N ASP A 149 -12.90 11.30 -19.77
CA ASP A 149 -14.28 11.15 -20.27
C ASP A 149 -14.55 9.74 -20.82
N GLU A 150 -13.53 9.10 -21.35
CA GLU A 150 -13.57 7.73 -21.89
C GLU A 150 -12.39 6.92 -21.34
N ILE A 151 -12.45 5.58 -21.46
CA ILE A 151 -11.33 4.71 -21.08
C ILE A 151 -10.09 5.08 -21.91
N GLY A 152 -9.05 5.50 -21.21
CA GLY A 152 -7.83 6.01 -21.84
C GLY A 152 -6.75 6.38 -20.84
N ASP A 153 -5.80 7.20 -21.28
CA ASP A 153 -4.75 7.76 -20.43
C ASP A 153 -5.36 8.58 -19.27
N ILE A 154 -4.80 8.46 -18.09
CA ILE A 154 -5.24 9.23 -16.91
C ILE A 154 -4.34 10.46 -16.76
N PRO A 155 -4.84 11.69 -16.98
CA PRO A 155 -4.08 12.90 -16.75
C PRO A 155 -3.77 13.11 -15.26
N TRP A 156 -2.62 13.71 -14.96
CA TRP A 156 -2.25 14.12 -13.62
C TRP A 156 -1.47 15.44 -13.61
N GLU A 157 -1.52 16.13 -12.47
CA GLU A 157 -0.71 17.30 -12.15
C GLU A 157 -0.20 17.18 -10.72
N ASP A 158 1.07 17.53 -10.49
CA ASP A 158 1.66 17.47 -9.16
C ASP A 158 1.79 18.84 -8.47
N SER A 159 2.25 18.82 -7.21
CA SER A 159 2.46 20.02 -6.40
C SER A 159 3.60 20.92 -6.89
N GLU A 160 4.44 20.44 -7.79
CA GLU A 160 5.53 21.19 -8.41
C GLU A 160 5.10 21.83 -9.74
N GLY A 161 3.88 21.51 -10.20
CA GLY A 161 3.30 22.03 -11.44
C GLY A 161 3.63 21.18 -12.66
N GLU A 162 4.25 20.02 -12.46
CA GLU A 162 4.48 19.07 -13.53
C GLU A 162 3.19 18.35 -13.90
N LYS A 163 3.05 18.01 -15.18
CA LYS A 163 1.87 17.34 -15.74
C LYS A 163 2.26 16.16 -16.59
N GLY A 164 1.44 15.13 -16.54
CA GLY A 164 1.66 13.95 -17.36
C GLY A 164 0.42 13.09 -17.49
N VAL A 165 0.64 11.85 -17.91
CA VAL A 165 -0.43 10.86 -18.01
C VAL A 165 0.06 9.50 -17.50
N ILE A 166 -0.84 8.76 -16.84
CA ILE A 166 -0.68 7.33 -16.66
C ILE A 166 -1.13 6.70 -17.97
N LYS A 167 -0.19 6.03 -18.66
CA LYS A 167 -0.41 5.51 -19.99
C LYS A 167 -1.36 4.31 -19.99
N TYR A 168 -2.42 4.40 -20.78
CA TYR A 168 -3.35 3.30 -20.97
C TYR A 168 -2.78 2.23 -21.90
N LEU A 169 -2.77 0.98 -21.44
CA LEU A 169 -2.19 -0.17 -22.11
C LEU A 169 -3.29 -1.18 -22.50
N SER A 170 -4.19 -0.79 -23.40
CA SER A 170 -5.40 -1.53 -23.78
C SER A 170 -5.18 -2.98 -24.17
N GLN A 171 -4.00 -3.30 -24.70
CA GLN A 171 -3.65 -4.65 -25.13
C GLN A 171 -3.36 -5.63 -23.98
N TYR A 172 -3.11 -5.11 -22.78
CA TYR A 172 -2.80 -5.89 -21.58
C TYR A 172 -3.85 -5.72 -20.49
N HIS A 173 -4.34 -4.50 -20.30
CA HIS A 173 -5.25 -4.10 -19.23
C HIS A 173 -6.31 -3.17 -19.84
N ALA A 174 -7.48 -3.72 -20.16
CA ALA A 174 -8.48 -3.02 -20.98
C ALA A 174 -9.54 -2.24 -20.17
N GLN A 175 -9.52 -2.36 -18.81
CA GLN A 175 -10.47 -1.69 -17.93
C GLN A 175 -10.05 -0.23 -17.67
N MET A 176 -10.97 0.55 -17.07
CA MET A 176 -10.67 1.90 -16.59
C MET A 176 -9.63 1.84 -15.47
N TYR A 177 -8.60 2.70 -15.52
CA TYR A 177 -7.54 2.80 -14.50
C TYR A 177 -7.89 3.74 -13.34
N TYR A 178 -8.86 4.64 -13.53
CA TYR A 178 -9.38 5.47 -12.47
C TYR A 178 -10.33 4.63 -11.60
N PRO A 179 -10.22 4.65 -10.25
CA PRO A 179 -11.06 3.84 -9.38
C PRO A 179 -12.55 4.16 -9.59
N ASN A 180 -13.38 3.13 -9.84
CA ASN A 180 -14.80 3.32 -10.15
C ASN A 180 -15.62 3.86 -8.96
N TRP A 181 -15.14 3.65 -7.73
CA TRP A 181 -15.80 4.08 -6.48
C TRP A 181 -15.42 5.50 -6.02
N ILE A 182 -14.55 6.20 -6.73
CA ILE A 182 -14.29 7.63 -6.54
C ILE A 182 -15.20 8.36 -7.51
N GLU A 183 -16.19 9.08 -6.99
CA GLU A 183 -17.22 9.75 -7.81
C GLU A 183 -16.74 11.07 -8.43
N GLU A 184 -15.76 11.71 -7.79
CA GLU A 184 -15.22 13.01 -8.20
C GLU A 184 -14.51 12.92 -9.57
N ASP A 185 -14.58 13.99 -10.35
CA ASP A 185 -13.87 14.12 -11.62
C ASP A 185 -12.35 14.25 -11.44
N SER A 186 -11.90 14.52 -10.22
CA SER A 186 -10.48 14.51 -9.84
C SER A 186 -10.33 14.31 -8.34
N TYR A 187 -9.21 13.71 -7.93
CA TYR A 187 -8.83 13.64 -6.53
C TYR A 187 -7.33 13.80 -6.35
N THR A 188 -6.94 14.33 -5.19
CA THR A 188 -5.55 14.60 -4.86
C THR A 188 -5.09 13.65 -3.77
N LEU A 189 -3.96 13.02 -3.99
CA LEU A 189 -3.27 12.19 -3.02
C LEU A 189 -1.99 12.90 -2.57
N THR A 190 -1.74 12.93 -1.26
CA THR A 190 -0.57 13.59 -0.66
C THR A 190 0.21 12.60 0.17
N GLY A 191 1.53 12.68 0.11
CA GLY A 191 2.40 11.79 0.89
C GLY A 191 3.88 12.14 0.75
N SER A 192 4.71 11.18 1.08
CA SER A 192 6.16 11.27 0.91
C SER A 192 6.56 10.58 -0.38
N MET A 193 7.27 11.28 -1.28
CA MET A 193 7.69 10.73 -2.57
C MET A 193 9.15 10.30 -2.53
N LEU A 194 9.40 9.05 -2.89
CA LEU A 194 10.75 8.53 -3.12
C LEU A 194 11.25 8.94 -4.50
N GLU A 195 12.56 9.22 -4.59
CA GLU A 195 13.19 9.51 -5.88
C GLU A 195 13.01 8.34 -6.86
N PRO A 196 12.48 8.57 -8.07
CA PRO A 196 12.29 7.51 -9.06
C PRO A 196 13.59 6.80 -9.43
N ARG A 197 13.58 5.46 -9.42
CA ARG A 197 14.73 4.61 -9.76
C ARG A 197 14.46 3.71 -10.95
N THR A 198 13.58 4.13 -11.84
CA THR A 198 13.28 3.42 -13.07
C THR A 198 14.35 3.71 -14.12
N VAL A 199 14.97 2.67 -14.64
CA VAL A 199 16.03 2.76 -15.65
C VAL A 199 15.74 1.85 -16.85
N LEU A 200 16.22 2.22 -18.02
CA LEU A 200 16.17 1.37 -19.22
C LEU A 200 17.51 0.62 -19.36
N GLU A 201 17.50 -0.68 -19.13
CA GLU A 201 18.68 -1.52 -19.18
C GLU A 201 18.44 -2.74 -20.09
N GLY A 202 19.30 -2.92 -21.09
CA GLY A 202 19.15 -4.03 -22.05
C GLY A 202 17.83 -4.02 -22.81
N GLY A 203 17.23 -2.85 -23.07
CA GLY A 203 15.94 -2.68 -23.73
C GLY A 203 14.72 -3.01 -22.88
N LYS A 204 14.90 -3.20 -21.57
CA LYS A 204 13.82 -3.44 -20.59
C LYS A 204 13.85 -2.36 -19.52
N TRP A 205 12.67 -1.90 -19.16
CA TRP A 205 12.51 -1.03 -18.00
C TRP A 205 12.69 -1.84 -16.71
N LYS A 206 13.47 -1.32 -15.78
CA LYS A 206 13.70 -1.90 -14.47
C LYS A 206 13.46 -0.87 -13.39
N ASN A 207 12.78 -1.27 -12.33
CA ASN A 207 12.61 -0.50 -11.11
C ASN A 207 13.64 -1.00 -10.09
N GLN A 208 14.70 -0.22 -9.89
CA GLN A 208 15.77 -0.57 -8.96
C GLN A 208 15.28 -0.47 -7.52
N SER A 209 15.81 -1.34 -6.66
CA SER A 209 15.45 -1.38 -5.24
C SER A 209 16.06 -0.23 -4.43
N PHE A 210 15.41 0.06 -3.32
CA PHE A 210 15.93 0.86 -2.22
C PHE A 210 16.64 -0.03 -1.20
N GLY A 211 17.37 0.56 -0.24
CA GLY A 211 18.15 -0.19 0.72
C GLY A 211 17.28 -1.04 1.65
N LYS A 212 16.39 -0.40 2.41
CA LYS A 212 15.47 -1.04 3.37
C LYS A 212 14.39 -0.08 3.85
N GLY A 213 13.38 -0.60 4.57
CA GLY A 213 12.33 0.17 5.24
C GLY A 213 11.17 0.55 4.32
N TYR A 214 10.98 -0.19 3.23
CA TYR A 214 9.88 0.01 2.29
C TYR A 214 9.18 -1.32 2.03
N ALA A 215 7.85 -1.29 1.92
CA ALA A 215 7.08 -2.43 1.45
C ALA A 215 7.34 -2.68 -0.04
N ASP A 216 7.14 -3.91 -0.51
CA ASP A 216 7.28 -4.33 -1.91
C ASP A 216 8.59 -3.91 -2.58
N ASN A 217 9.67 -3.99 -1.82
CA ASN A 217 10.99 -3.58 -2.22
C ASN A 217 11.98 -4.75 -2.15
N TRP A 218 12.79 -4.94 -3.19
CA TRP A 218 13.87 -5.94 -3.20
C TRP A 218 15.09 -5.43 -2.40
N GLY A 219 14.86 -5.10 -1.13
CA GLY A 219 15.85 -4.50 -0.23
C GLY A 219 16.53 -5.50 0.69
N SER A 220 17.44 -5.00 1.53
CA SER A 220 18.23 -5.82 2.47
C SER A 220 17.41 -6.35 3.66
N ASP A 221 16.22 -5.79 3.90
CA ASP A 221 15.26 -6.19 4.93
C ASP A 221 14.23 -7.20 4.44
N MET A 222 14.36 -7.64 3.18
CA MET A 222 13.45 -8.63 2.62
C MET A 222 13.76 -10.02 3.16
N ALA A 223 12.72 -10.72 3.62
CA ALA A 223 12.76 -12.09 4.08
C ALA A 223 11.82 -13.00 3.27
N LYS A 224 11.88 -14.28 3.53
CA LYS A 224 10.92 -15.29 3.05
C LYS A 224 10.24 -15.93 4.24
N ASP A 225 9.02 -16.40 4.03
CA ASP A 225 8.37 -17.26 5.01
C ASP A 225 9.11 -18.61 5.17
N ASP A 226 8.78 -19.38 6.20
CA ASP A 226 9.44 -20.65 6.53
C ASP A 226 9.38 -21.67 5.39
N ASN A 227 8.40 -21.54 4.48
CA ASN A 227 8.21 -22.40 3.33
C ASN A 227 8.83 -21.82 2.04
N GLY A 228 9.35 -20.58 2.08
CA GLY A 228 9.89 -19.85 0.94
C GLY A 228 8.85 -19.39 -0.08
N ASN A 229 7.55 -19.48 0.25
CA ASN A 229 6.45 -19.16 -0.66
C ASN A 229 6.16 -17.68 -0.78
N TYR A 230 6.36 -16.93 0.31
CA TYR A 230 6.09 -15.50 0.36
C TYR A 230 7.36 -14.72 0.66
N ARG A 231 7.48 -13.54 0.06
CA ARG A 231 8.52 -12.57 0.34
C ARG A 231 7.89 -11.41 1.09
N TYR A 232 8.55 -10.90 2.10
CA TYR A 232 8.06 -9.79 2.88
C TYR A 232 9.19 -8.87 3.31
N ASN A 233 8.92 -7.58 3.34
CA ASN A 233 9.79 -6.60 3.95
C ASN A 233 9.48 -6.50 5.44
N GLN A 234 10.51 -6.32 6.25
CA GLN A 234 10.44 -6.36 7.72
C GLN A 234 10.54 -4.95 8.29
N PHE A 235 9.74 -4.67 9.31
CA PHE A 235 9.63 -3.34 9.93
C PHE A 235 9.79 -3.43 11.44
N ASP A 236 10.45 -2.40 12.00
CA ASP A 236 10.71 -2.15 13.41
C ASP A 236 9.96 -0.87 13.83
N LEU A 237 9.26 -0.89 14.99
CA LEU A 237 8.45 0.21 15.51
C LEU A 237 9.28 1.24 16.28
#